data_e86db0b8c8382c3cf5249e0d4fcfa5e8
#
_entry.id   e86db0b8c8382c3cf5249e0d4fcfa5e8
#
_cell.length_a   1.000
_cell.length_b   1.000
_cell.length_c   1.000
_cell.angle_alpha   90.00
_cell.angle_beta   90.00
_cell.angle_gamma   90.00
#
_symmetry.space_group_name_H-M   'P 1'
#
loop_
_entity.id
_entity.type
_entity.pdbx_description
1 polymer ?
#
loop_
_entity_poly.entity_id
_entity_poly.type
_entity_poly.pdbx_seq_one_letter_code
_entity_poly.pdbx_strand_id
1 'polypeptide(L)'
;MVGQPAGSARLMLVPGVRHLDPQRAVFEAMLAGWEAQQQARLLAKATITASLSAVRRFAGFTNDYPWVWSPADVEEFFAELRSAGFTLATLRAYQVRLRLFGEFVTDPRYGWAEECWQRFCALPVQVCHEANTVAHAADYEGGLLRRPLTREELQALFDHADAQVGRAVADGRKGALAAFRDAVALKVVYGWGLRRREAVMLDLTDWHPNPAAARLGRFAAVHVRYGKAMRGSPPRRRTVLSVFPWAVEAVAQYVESVRPLLAGEQESAMWPTERGSRLSTRALNDRMATYRAAVGLGEEIDLHALRHSYVTHLIEDGFPERFVSEQVGHAYAATTAPLNVSDDFRNRTLAKALARAFDPAAEGGR
;
A
#
# COMPACT_ATOMS: atom_id res chain seq x y z
N MET A 1 -13.93 -40.51 1.19
CA MET A 1 -12.91 -39.90 2.10
C MET A 1 -13.03 -38.40 1.96
N VAL A 2 -13.42 -37.72 3.01
CA VAL A 2 -13.44 -36.24 3.02
C VAL A 2 -11.99 -35.79 2.94
N GLY A 3 -11.65 -35.04 1.89
CA GLY A 3 -10.29 -34.51 1.71
C GLY A 3 -9.88 -33.65 2.92
N GLN A 4 -8.66 -33.80 3.39
CA GLN A 4 -8.16 -33.00 4.50
C GLN A 4 -7.95 -31.53 4.04
N PRO A 5 -8.31 -30.54 4.88
CA PRO A 5 -8.13 -29.14 4.51
C PRO A 5 -6.64 -28.78 4.40
N ALA A 6 -6.33 -27.85 3.50
CA ALA A 6 -4.99 -27.29 3.38
C ALA A 6 -4.52 -26.75 4.75
N GLY A 7 -3.33 -27.17 5.18
CA GLY A 7 -2.77 -26.76 6.47
C GLY A 7 -3.10 -27.67 7.65
N SER A 8 -3.77 -28.83 7.43
CA SER A 8 -3.99 -29.79 8.51
C SER A 8 -2.67 -30.42 9.00
N ALA A 9 -2.62 -30.79 10.30
CA ALA A 9 -1.45 -31.37 10.94
C ALA A 9 -0.93 -32.61 10.19
N ARG A 10 -1.82 -33.47 9.75
CA ARG A 10 -1.45 -34.68 9.00
C ARG A 10 -0.80 -34.44 7.63
N LEU A 11 -1.06 -33.27 7.02
CA LEU A 11 -0.39 -32.87 5.77
C LEU A 11 0.96 -32.21 6.01
N MET A 12 1.14 -31.57 7.15
CA MET A 12 2.33 -30.78 7.49
C MET A 12 3.40 -31.59 8.24
N LEU A 13 2.97 -32.61 9.00
CA LEU A 13 3.88 -33.44 9.79
C LEU A 13 4.05 -34.81 9.13
N VAL A 14 5.29 -35.20 8.93
CA VAL A 14 5.61 -36.55 8.38
C VAL A 14 5.59 -37.55 9.53
N PRO A 15 4.75 -38.62 9.47
CA PRO A 15 4.72 -39.63 10.51
C PRO A 15 6.08 -40.33 10.64
N GLY A 16 6.46 -40.64 11.91
CA GLY A 16 7.68 -41.41 12.19
C GLY A 16 9.00 -40.65 12.16
N VAL A 17 9.01 -39.37 11.77
CA VAL A 17 10.21 -38.54 11.82
C VAL A 17 10.44 -38.04 13.25
N ARG A 18 11.62 -38.36 13.83
CA ARG A 18 12.06 -37.82 15.11
C ARG A 18 12.81 -36.49 14.85
N HIS A 19 12.32 -35.42 15.42
CA HIS A 19 12.97 -34.10 15.37
C HIS A 19 13.89 -33.93 16.59
N LEU A 20 15.02 -33.25 16.43
CA LEU A 20 15.91 -32.87 17.52
C LEU A 20 15.23 -31.91 18.50
N ASP A 21 14.40 -31.02 17.96
CA ASP A 21 13.52 -30.13 18.72
C ASP A 21 12.07 -30.33 18.24
N PRO A 22 11.32 -31.25 18.91
CA PRO A 22 9.96 -31.57 18.50
C PRO A 22 9.00 -30.37 18.65
N GLN A 23 9.20 -29.53 19.67
CA GLN A 23 8.31 -28.40 19.93
C GLN A 23 8.43 -27.36 18.82
N ARG A 24 9.65 -26.99 18.49
CA ARG A 24 9.91 -26.06 17.39
C ARG A 24 9.45 -26.62 16.04
N ALA A 25 9.65 -27.90 15.79
CA ALA A 25 9.22 -28.52 14.55
C ALA A 25 7.70 -28.49 14.38
N VAL A 26 6.93 -28.78 15.43
CA VAL A 26 5.47 -28.70 15.41
C VAL A 26 5.00 -27.26 15.22
N PHE A 27 5.63 -26.30 15.90
CA PHE A 27 5.30 -24.88 15.76
C PHE A 27 5.55 -24.36 14.34
N GLU A 28 6.71 -24.68 13.73
CA GLU A 28 6.98 -24.30 12.34
C GLU A 28 6.01 -24.99 11.36
N ALA A 29 5.62 -26.24 11.63
CA ALA A 29 4.60 -26.94 10.84
C ALA A 29 3.21 -26.29 10.98
N MET A 30 2.82 -25.82 12.16
CA MET A 30 1.60 -25.01 12.36
C MET A 30 1.64 -23.72 11.53
N LEU A 31 2.76 -23.00 11.53
CA LEU A 31 2.92 -21.80 10.74
C LEU A 31 2.85 -22.06 9.24
N ALA A 32 3.50 -23.13 8.77
CA ALA A 32 3.42 -23.54 7.38
C ALA A 32 1.99 -23.97 6.99
N GLY A 33 1.30 -24.67 7.89
CA GLY A 33 -0.10 -25.04 7.71
C GLY A 33 -1.03 -23.82 7.62
N TRP A 34 -0.81 -22.82 8.48
CA TRP A 34 -1.57 -21.59 8.44
C TRP A 34 -1.27 -20.76 7.19
N GLU A 35 -0.02 -20.78 6.73
CA GLU A 35 0.35 -20.19 5.45
C GLU A 35 -0.41 -20.84 4.29
N ALA A 36 -0.44 -22.17 4.23
CA ALA A 36 -1.17 -22.93 3.21
C ALA A 36 -2.68 -22.62 3.23
N GLN A 37 -3.29 -22.53 4.41
CA GLN A 37 -4.69 -22.13 4.58
C GLN A 37 -4.94 -20.70 4.06
N GLN A 38 -4.05 -19.76 4.36
CA GLN A 38 -4.18 -18.38 3.91
C GLN A 38 -3.97 -18.27 2.39
N GLN A 39 -3.07 -19.06 1.80
CA GLN A 39 -2.88 -19.17 0.35
C GLN A 39 -4.11 -19.73 -0.34
N ALA A 40 -4.72 -20.79 0.19
CA ALA A 40 -5.97 -21.34 -0.31
C ALA A 40 -7.13 -20.33 -0.30
N ARG A 41 -7.11 -19.36 0.62
CA ARG A 41 -8.04 -18.23 0.68
C ARG A 41 -7.65 -17.06 -0.22
N LEU A 42 -6.63 -17.21 -1.04
CA LEU A 42 -6.11 -16.20 -1.98
C LEU A 42 -5.70 -14.88 -1.30
N LEU A 43 -5.18 -14.94 -0.06
CA LEU A 43 -4.66 -13.76 0.61
C LEU A 43 -3.36 -13.29 -0.05
N ALA A 44 -3.14 -11.97 -0.05
CA ALA A 44 -1.92 -11.40 -0.61
C ALA A 44 -0.68 -11.85 0.19
N LYS A 45 0.43 -12.18 -0.49
CA LYS A 45 1.69 -12.62 0.12
C LYS A 45 2.16 -11.70 1.25
N ALA A 46 2.06 -10.38 1.07
CA ALA A 46 2.42 -9.42 2.13
C ALA A 46 1.56 -9.55 3.39
N THR A 47 0.26 -9.87 3.24
CA THR A 47 -0.64 -10.12 4.37
C THR A 47 -0.25 -11.39 5.10
N ILE A 48 0.03 -12.47 4.36
CA ILE A 48 0.47 -13.75 4.90
C ILE A 48 1.78 -13.57 5.67
N THR A 49 2.79 -12.96 5.05
CA THR A 49 4.08 -12.69 5.71
C THR A 49 3.91 -11.88 7.00
N ALA A 50 3.07 -10.83 6.98
CA ALA A 50 2.81 -10.01 8.16
C ALA A 50 2.07 -10.80 9.26
N SER A 51 1.21 -11.75 8.88
CA SER A 51 0.51 -12.63 9.82
C SER A 51 1.48 -13.59 10.52
N LEU A 52 2.32 -14.27 9.75
CA LEU A 52 3.34 -15.18 10.28
C LEU A 52 4.36 -14.44 11.17
N SER A 53 4.79 -13.24 10.76
CA SER A 53 5.72 -12.41 11.54
C SER A 53 5.11 -11.99 12.89
N ALA A 54 3.82 -11.70 12.95
CA ALA A 54 3.15 -11.35 14.20
C ALA A 54 3.15 -12.52 15.20
N VAL A 55 2.83 -13.73 14.72
CA VAL A 55 2.82 -14.94 15.56
C VAL A 55 4.23 -15.29 16.01
N ARG A 56 5.24 -15.24 15.12
CA ARG A 56 6.64 -15.47 15.50
C ARG A 56 7.15 -14.46 16.51
N ARG A 57 6.75 -13.19 16.40
CA ARG A 57 7.12 -12.16 17.37
C ARG A 57 6.51 -12.44 18.73
N PHE A 58 5.26 -12.88 18.79
CA PHE A 58 4.60 -13.26 20.04
C PHE A 58 5.28 -14.49 20.68
N ALA A 59 5.54 -15.54 19.89
CA ALA A 59 6.30 -16.71 20.36
C ALA A 59 7.70 -16.35 20.86
N GLY A 60 8.39 -15.40 20.19
CA GLY A 60 9.69 -14.89 20.66
C GLY A 60 9.61 -14.06 21.94
N PHE A 61 8.48 -13.39 22.19
CA PHE A 61 8.23 -12.65 23.43
C PHE A 61 7.98 -13.60 24.61
N THR A 62 7.06 -14.56 24.43
CA THR A 62 6.72 -15.54 25.47
C THR A 62 7.84 -16.55 25.71
N ASN A 63 8.72 -16.75 24.70
CA ASN A 63 9.69 -17.84 24.63
C ASN A 63 9.05 -19.23 24.78
N ASP A 64 7.79 -19.33 24.35
CA ASP A 64 6.92 -20.49 24.51
C ASP A 64 6.13 -20.78 23.23
N TYR A 65 5.37 -21.87 23.22
CA TYR A 65 4.61 -22.36 22.08
C TYR A 65 3.09 -22.33 22.30
N PRO A 66 2.26 -22.41 21.25
CA PRO A 66 0.81 -22.21 21.31
C PRO A 66 0.04 -23.07 22.32
N TRP A 67 0.57 -24.24 22.67
CA TRP A 67 -0.05 -25.13 23.66
C TRP A 67 0.29 -24.80 25.12
N VAL A 68 1.10 -23.76 25.35
CA VAL A 68 1.46 -23.25 26.67
C VAL A 68 1.00 -21.80 26.87
N TRP A 69 0.74 -21.08 25.79
CA TRP A 69 0.33 -19.67 25.85
C TRP A 69 -0.91 -19.46 26.70
N SER A 70 -0.95 -18.33 27.38
CA SER A 70 -2.03 -17.91 28.27
C SER A 70 -2.60 -16.53 27.89
N PRO A 71 -3.80 -16.15 28.33
CA PRO A 71 -4.31 -14.80 28.18
C PRO A 71 -3.42 -13.72 28.80
N ALA A 72 -2.71 -14.03 29.92
CA ALA A 72 -1.78 -13.10 30.53
C ALA A 72 -0.61 -12.73 29.63
N ASP A 73 -0.08 -13.70 28.86
CA ASP A 73 0.99 -13.44 27.89
C ASP A 73 0.55 -12.43 26.83
N VAL A 74 -0.72 -12.47 26.45
CA VAL A 74 -1.30 -11.51 25.50
C VAL A 74 -1.34 -10.10 26.09
N GLU A 75 -1.78 -9.97 27.35
CA GLU A 75 -1.85 -8.70 28.06
C GLU A 75 -0.46 -8.08 28.21
N GLU A 76 0.52 -8.86 28.67
CA GLU A 76 1.90 -8.44 28.83
C GLU A 76 2.54 -8.02 27.50
N PHE A 77 2.35 -8.82 26.45
CA PHE A 77 2.86 -8.50 25.11
C PHE A 77 2.31 -7.18 24.57
N PHE A 78 1.01 -6.92 24.75
CA PHE A 78 0.44 -5.65 24.29
C PHE A 78 0.82 -4.48 25.18
N ALA A 79 1.06 -4.68 26.46
CA ALA A 79 1.63 -3.67 27.33
C ALA A 79 3.04 -3.29 26.90
N GLU A 80 3.89 -4.28 26.56
CA GLU A 80 5.24 -4.03 26.02
C GLU A 80 5.19 -3.27 24.68
N LEU A 81 4.39 -3.73 23.73
CA LEU A 81 4.26 -3.05 22.44
C LEU A 81 3.78 -1.60 22.59
N ARG A 82 2.89 -1.35 23.55
CA ARG A 82 2.40 0.00 23.86
C ARG A 82 3.50 0.87 24.45
N SER A 83 4.26 0.35 25.41
CA SER A 83 5.41 1.06 26.00
C SER A 83 6.51 1.35 24.99
N ALA A 84 6.68 0.46 23.98
CA ALA A 84 7.58 0.65 22.86
C ALA A 84 7.05 1.64 21.80
N GLY A 85 5.91 2.31 22.03
CA GLY A 85 5.37 3.36 21.15
C GLY A 85 4.62 2.87 19.91
N PHE A 86 4.19 1.60 19.88
CA PHE A 86 3.38 1.11 18.76
C PHE A 86 1.99 1.76 18.75
N THR A 87 1.55 2.15 17.56
CA THR A 87 0.22 2.78 17.38
C THR A 87 -0.91 1.78 17.64
N LEU A 88 -2.07 2.25 18.12
CA LEU A 88 -3.26 1.42 18.36
C LEU A 88 -3.69 0.64 17.08
N ALA A 89 -3.57 1.23 15.90
CA ALA A 89 -3.82 0.54 14.64
C ALA A 89 -2.89 -0.66 14.44
N THR A 90 -1.62 -0.54 14.83
CA THR A 90 -0.64 -1.63 14.79
C THR A 90 -0.98 -2.70 15.83
N LEU A 91 -1.32 -2.31 17.06
CA LEU A 91 -1.73 -3.25 18.12
C LEU A 91 -2.97 -4.06 17.68
N ARG A 92 -4.00 -3.40 17.16
CA ARG A 92 -5.19 -4.08 16.59
C ARG A 92 -4.82 -5.07 15.47
N ALA A 93 -3.87 -4.69 14.62
CA ALA A 93 -3.43 -5.60 13.56
C ALA A 93 -2.72 -6.84 14.11
N TYR A 94 -1.96 -6.72 15.20
CA TYR A 94 -1.36 -7.87 15.90
C TYR A 94 -2.45 -8.73 16.55
N GLN A 95 -3.39 -8.13 17.27
CA GLN A 95 -4.49 -8.83 17.94
C GLN A 95 -5.30 -9.67 16.96
N VAL A 96 -5.72 -9.06 15.84
CA VAL A 96 -6.47 -9.79 14.80
C VAL A 96 -5.68 -10.99 14.27
N ARG A 97 -4.38 -10.85 14.07
CA ARG A 97 -3.53 -11.94 13.55
C ARG A 97 -3.35 -13.04 14.56
N LEU A 98 -3.10 -12.72 15.84
CA LEU A 98 -2.99 -13.71 16.91
C LEU A 98 -4.30 -14.45 17.12
N ARG A 99 -5.42 -13.74 17.14
CA ARG A 99 -6.76 -14.36 17.23
C ARG A 99 -7.03 -15.32 16.09
N LEU A 100 -6.75 -14.90 14.84
CA LEU A 100 -6.95 -15.76 13.68
C LEU A 100 -6.04 -16.98 13.67
N PHE A 101 -4.84 -16.87 14.22
CA PHE A 101 -3.95 -18.02 14.42
C PHE A 101 -4.49 -18.95 15.51
N GLY A 102 -4.93 -18.41 16.63
CA GLY A 102 -5.59 -19.16 17.70
C GLY A 102 -6.81 -19.93 17.18
N GLU A 103 -7.69 -19.28 16.42
CA GLU A 103 -8.82 -19.91 15.75
C GLU A 103 -8.39 -21.07 14.83
N PHE A 104 -7.27 -20.91 14.09
CA PHE A 104 -6.76 -21.93 13.19
C PHE A 104 -6.22 -23.16 13.94
N VAL A 105 -5.42 -22.97 15.02
CA VAL A 105 -4.80 -24.10 15.72
C VAL A 105 -5.76 -24.83 16.66
N THR A 106 -6.84 -24.16 17.06
CA THR A 106 -7.90 -24.77 17.90
C THR A 106 -9.03 -25.39 17.09
N ASP A 107 -9.10 -25.15 15.79
CA ASP A 107 -10.14 -25.69 14.91
C ASP A 107 -9.91 -27.21 14.67
N PRO A 108 -10.86 -28.07 15.10
CA PRO A 108 -10.68 -29.53 15.02
C PRO A 108 -10.50 -30.04 13.58
N ARG A 109 -10.95 -29.29 12.57
CA ARG A 109 -10.78 -29.66 11.15
C ARG A 109 -9.31 -29.77 10.73
N TYR A 110 -8.41 -29.04 11.40
CA TYR A 110 -6.98 -29.05 11.11
C TYR A 110 -6.18 -30.04 11.96
N GLY A 111 -6.73 -30.56 13.06
CA GLY A 111 -6.14 -31.62 13.89
C GLY A 111 -4.90 -31.20 14.72
N TRP A 112 -4.62 -29.88 14.84
CA TRP A 112 -3.46 -29.40 15.57
C TRP A 112 -3.58 -29.63 17.10
N ALA A 113 -4.77 -29.45 17.65
CA ALA A 113 -5.01 -29.68 19.08
C ALA A 113 -4.76 -31.14 19.47
N GLU A 114 -5.23 -32.10 18.64
CA GLU A 114 -5.00 -33.53 18.86
C GLU A 114 -3.51 -33.88 18.77
N GLU A 115 -2.80 -33.33 17.80
CA GLU A 115 -1.36 -33.55 17.63
C GLU A 115 -0.54 -33.03 18.80
N CYS A 116 -0.89 -31.86 19.35
CA CYS A 116 -0.26 -31.30 20.53
C CYS A 116 -0.52 -32.14 21.77
N TRP A 117 -1.75 -32.61 21.95
CA TRP A 117 -2.08 -33.50 23.06
C TRP A 117 -1.27 -34.79 23.03
N GLN A 118 -1.18 -35.42 21.87
CA GLN A 118 -0.43 -36.67 21.72
C GLN A 118 1.07 -36.52 21.97
N ARG A 119 1.66 -35.38 21.63
CA ARG A 119 3.10 -35.15 21.75
C ARG A 119 3.52 -34.49 23.06
N PHE A 120 2.72 -33.58 23.57
CA PHE A 120 3.11 -32.67 24.65
C PHE A 120 2.17 -32.73 25.86
N CYS A 121 1.09 -33.53 25.79
CA CYS A 121 0.03 -33.57 26.80
C CYS A 121 -0.54 -32.18 27.16
N ALA A 122 -0.55 -31.27 26.16
CA ALA A 122 -1.03 -29.91 26.29
C ALA A 122 -1.82 -29.53 25.03
N LEU A 123 -2.81 -28.63 25.18
CA LEU A 123 -3.68 -28.22 24.09
C LEU A 123 -3.49 -26.73 23.79
N PRO A 124 -3.38 -26.32 22.52
CA PRO A 124 -3.48 -24.93 22.18
C PRO A 124 -4.88 -24.39 22.51
N VAL A 125 -4.95 -23.20 23.06
CA VAL A 125 -6.19 -22.50 23.40
C VAL A 125 -6.26 -21.15 22.71
N GLN A 126 -7.48 -20.63 22.55
CA GLN A 126 -7.64 -19.25 22.10
C GLN A 126 -7.28 -18.30 23.25
N VAL A 127 -6.18 -17.59 23.11
CA VAL A 127 -5.67 -16.68 24.14
C VAL A 127 -6.15 -15.23 23.99
N CYS A 128 -6.71 -14.88 22.80
CA CYS A 128 -7.22 -13.53 22.52
C CYS A 128 -8.74 -13.48 22.74
N HIS A 129 -9.19 -12.75 23.74
CA HIS A 129 -10.59 -12.56 24.09
C HIS A 129 -10.99 -11.09 24.05
N GLU A 130 -12.28 -10.78 24.10
CA GLU A 130 -12.76 -9.39 24.13
C GLU A 130 -12.17 -8.60 25.32
N ALA A 131 -11.99 -9.26 26.46
CA ALA A 131 -11.47 -8.62 27.68
C ALA A 131 -9.99 -8.22 27.58
N ASN A 132 -9.18 -8.91 26.74
CA ASN A 132 -7.74 -8.64 26.58
C ASN A 132 -7.38 -8.08 25.19
N THR A 133 -8.38 -7.64 24.43
CA THR A 133 -8.19 -7.01 23.13
C THR A 133 -8.75 -5.60 23.11
N VAL A 134 -8.13 -4.70 22.35
CA VAL A 134 -8.60 -3.31 22.23
C VAL A 134 -9.92 -3.30 21.47
N ALA A 135 -10.97 -2.83 22.12
CA ALA A 135 -12.28 -2.66 21.51
C ALA A 135 -12.20 -1.82 20.23
N HIS A 136 -13.03 -2.14 19.25
CA HIS A 136 -13.22 -1.29 18.07
C HIS A 136 -13.93 -0.01 18.52
N ALA A 137 -13.17 1.06 18.78
CA ALA A 137 -13.76 2.38 18.83
C ALA A 137 -14.15 2.77 17.40
N ALA A 138 -15.42 3.15 17.21
CA ALA A 138 -15.93 3.66 15.93
C ALA A 138 -15.30 5.02 15.60
N ASP A 139 -14.75 5.71 16.59
CA ASP A 139 -14.09 6.98 16.42
C ASP A 139 -12.70 6.80 15.83
N TYR A 140 -12.44 7.58 14.81
CA TYR A 140 -11.15 7.70 14.14
C TYR A 140 -10.10 8.21 15.16
N GLU A 141 -9.42 7.31 15.83
CA GLU A 141 -8.21 7.65 16.58
C GLU A 141 -7.12 8.01 15.59
N GLY A 142 -7.11 9.30 15.18
CA GLY A 142 -6.09 9.85 14.35
C GLY A 142 -4.73 9.69 15.01
N GLY A 143 -3.95 8.69 14.58
CA GLY A 143 -2.50 8.82 14.62
C GLY A 143 -2.15 10.14 13.94
N LEU A 144 -1.00 10.74 14.26
CA LEU A 144 -0.50 12.01 13.69
C LEU A 144 -1.11 12.22 12.31
N LEU A 145 -2.10 13.12 12.26
CA LEU A 145 -2.96 13.33 11.09
C LEU A 145 -2.02 13.64 9.93
N ARG A 146 -1.93 12.70 9.00
CA ARG A 146 -1.28 12.95 7.72
C ARG A 146 -2.05 14.08 7.08
N ARG A 147 -1.55 15.31 7.29
CA ARG A 147 -2.14 16.47 6.68
C ARG A 147 -1.84 16.52 5.19
N PRO A 148 -2.67 17.14 4.38
CA PRO A 148 -2.28 17.51 3.03
C PRO A 148 -1.14 18.56 3.11
N LEU A 149 -0.29 18.60 2.09
CA LEU A 149 0.63 19.71 1.89
C LEU A 149 -0.18 20.94 1.48
N THR A 150 0.27 22.12 1.88
CA THR A 150 -0.18 23.37 1.25
C THR A 150 0.33 23.43 -0.19
N ARG A 151 -0.21 24.37 -0.99
CA ARG A 151 0.26 24.55 -2.38
C ARG A 151 1.70 25.04 -2.42
N GLU A 152 2.09 25.89 -1.45
CA GLU A 152 3.45 26.42 -1.30
C GLU A 152 4.43 25.31 -0.88
N GLU A 153 4.05 24.46 0.07
CA GLU A 153 4.86 23.31 0.48
C GLU A 153 5.06 22.31 -0.67
N LEU A 154 4.00 22.06 -1.42
CA LEU A 154 4.04 21.19 -2.59
C LEU A 154 4.94 21.76 -3.68
N GLN A 155 4.83 23.06 -3.95
CA GLN A 155 5.68 23.76 -4.91
C GLN A 155 7.14 23.70 -4.49
N ALA A 156 7.45 24.03 -3.22
CA ALA A 156 8.80 23.96 -2.69
C ALA A 156 9.41 22.55 -2.80
N LEU A 157 8.61 21.51 -2.55
CA LEU A 157 9.04 20.12 -2.72
C LEU A 157 9.39 19.80 -4.18
N PHE A 158 8.55 20.23 -5.14
CA PHE A 158 8.79 20.00 -6.56
C PHE A 158 9.96 20.83 -7.10
N ASP A 159 10.08 22.09 -6.70
CA ASP A 159 11.20 22.94 -7.06
C ASP A 159 12.52 22.36 -6.55
N HIS A 160 12.52 21.85 -5.32
CA HIS A 160 13.70 21.18 -4.79
C HIS A 160 14.05 19.93 -5.60
N ALA A 161 13.04 19.10 -5.96
CA ALA A 161 13.26 17.91 -6.76
C ALA A 161 13.84 18.23 -8.15
N ASP A 162 13.32 19.27 -8.81
CA ASP A 162 13.83 19.75 -10.10
C ASP A 162 15.24 20.34 -9.96
N ALA A 163 15.52 21.11 -8.91
CA ALA A 163 16.84 21.65 -8.64
C ALA A 163 17.92 20.57 -8.42
N GLN A 164 17.54 19.36 -7.93
CA GLN A 164 18.49 18.24 -7.83
C GLN A 164 18.98 17.80 -9.22
N VAL A 165 18.14 17.86 -10.23
CA VAL A 165 18.51 17.55 -11.61
C VAL A 165 19.57 18.55 -12.10
N GLY A 166 19.28 19.85 -11.95
CA GLY A 166 20.20 20.92 -12.33
C GLY A 166 21.56 20.82 -11.63
N ARG A 167 21.56 20.53 -10.32
CA ARG A 167 22.80 20.33 -9.54
C ARG A 167 23.61 19.12 -10.05
N ALA A 168 22.95 17.99 -10.27
CA ALA A 168 23.64 16.79 -10.76
C ALA A 168 24.27 17.01 -12.16
N VAL A 169 23.61 17.79 -13.01
CA VAL A 169 24.14 18.17 -14.33
C VAL A 169 25.32 19.14 -14.19
N ALA A 170 25.16 20.20 -13.38
CA ALA A 170 26.22 21.20 -13.17
C ALA A 170 27.50 20.63 -12.55
N ASP A 171 27.33 19.70 -11.60
CA ASP A 171 28.45 19.04 -10.92
C ASP A 171 29.10 17.93 -11.76
N GLY A 172 28.58 17.63 -12.96
CA GLY A 172 29.05 16.49 -13.79
C GLY A 172 28.87 15.14 -13.12
N ARG A 173 28.00 15.03 -12.10
CA ARG A 173 27.79 13.80 -11.32
C ARG A 173 26.89 12.83 -12.05
N LYS A 174 27.21 11.53 -11.88
CA LYS A 174 26.29 10.46 -12.27
C LYS A 174 24.98 10.61 -11.47
N GLY A 175 23.83 10.28 -12.09
CA GLY A 175 22.55 10.26 -11.40
C GLY A 175 21.58 11.39 -11.79
N ALA A 176 21.94 12.28 -12.70
CA ALA A 176 21.02 13.32 -13.22
C ALA A 176 19.75 12.74 -13.82
N LEU A 177 19.88 11.66 -14.60
CA LEU A 177 18.73 10.94 -15.19
C LEU A 177 17.84 10.31 -14.10
N ALA A 178 18.46 9.72 -13.06
CA ALA A 178 17.72 9.17 -11.92
C ALA A 178 17.01 10.27 -11.12
N ALA A 179 17.65 11.42 -10.91
CA ALA A 179 17.05 12.58 -10.25
C ALA A 179 15.83 13.09 -11.03
N PHE A 180 15.93 13.18 -12.35
CA PHE A 180 14.82 13.59 -13.21
C PHE A 180 13.65 12.60 -13.11
N ARG A 181 13.93 11.29 -13.24
CA ARG A 181 12.93 10.24 -13.04
C ARG A 181 12.22 10.38 -11.69
N ASP A 182 12.99 10.57 -10.62
CA ASP A 182 12.46 10.65 -9.26
C ASP A 182 11.59 11.90 -9.06
N ALA A 183 11.99 13.05 -9.60
CA ALA A 183 11.19 14.27 -9.60
C ALA A 183 9.84 14.08 -10.32
N VAL A 184 9.86 13.49 -11.53
CA VAL A 184 8.63 13.22 -12.28
C VAL A 184 7.78 12.14 -11.58
N ALA A 185 8.39 11.12 -10.98
CA ALA A 185 7.64 10.10 -10.25
C ALA A 185 6.86 10.70 -9.05
N LEU A 186 7.43 11.66 -8.30
CA LEU A 186 6.72 12.37 -7.24
C LEU A 186 5.59 13.24 -7.80
N LYS A 187 5.83 13.94 -8.90
CA LYS A 187 4.79 14.72 -9.61
C LYS A 187 3.64 13.84 -10.07
N VAL A 188 3.93 12.62 -10.54
CA VAL A 188 2.91 11.63 -10.93
C VAL A 188 2.13 11.11 -9.73
N VAL A 189 2.77 10.86 -8.59
CA VAL A 189 2.06 10.48 -7.36
C VAL A 189 1.02 11.52 -6.97
N TYR A 190 1.37 12.79 -7.03
CA TYR A 190 0.42 13.89 -6.78
C TYR A 190 -0.56 14.06 -7.94
N GLY A 191 -0.09 14.26 -9.17
CA GLY A 191 -0.90 14.65 -10.32
C GLY A 191 -2.02 13.68 -10.70
N TRP A 192 -1.93 12.43 -10.26
CA TRP A 192 -2.97 11.40 -10.46
C TRP A 192 -3.44 10.77 -9.14
N GLY A 193 -3.04 11.31 -8.00
CA GLY A 193 -3.45 10.82 -6.68
C GLY A 193 -3.13 9.34 -6.47
N LEU A 194 -1.99 8.84 -6.95
CA LEU A 194 -1.66 7.42 -6.93
C LEU A 194 -1.17 6.97 -5.56
N ARG A 195 -1.48 5.71 -5.22
CA ARG A 195 -0.79 5.06 -4.10
C ARG A 195 0.63 4.72 -4.51
N ARG A 196 1.55 4.68 -3.55
CA ARG A 196 2.96 4.35 -3.74
C ARG A 196 3.17 3.13 -4.67
N ARG A 197 2.49 2.02 -4.38
CA ARG A 197 2.60 0.81 -5.19
C ARG A 197 2.02 0.99 -6.59
N GLU A 198 0.93 1.71 -6.71
CA GLU A 198 0.30 2.01 -8.00
C GLU A 198 1.29 2.78 -8.88
N ALA A 199 1.92 3.83 -8.33
CA ALA A 199 2.87 4.65 -9.07
C ALA A 199 4.10 3.86 -9.57
N VAL A 200 4.76 3.07 -8.70
CA VAL A 200 5.96 2.31 -9.11
C VAL A 200 5.66 1.17 -10.07
N MET A 201 4.43 0.67 -10.10
CA MET A 201 4.01 -0.44 -10.96
C MET A 201 3.47 0.01 -12.32
N LEU A 202 3.49 1.31 -12.63
CA LEU A 202 3.10 1.81 -13.95
C LEU A 202 4.03 1.28 -15.05
N ASP A 203 3.44 0.97 -16.19
CA ASP A 203 4.11 0.71 -17.45
C ASP A 203 3.79 1.81 -18.47
N LEU A 204 4.57 1.91 -19.54
CA LEU A 204 4.28 2.84 -20.64
C LEU A 204 2.92 2.58 -21.30
N THR A 205 2.50 1.32 -21.31
CA THR A 205 1.22 0.89 -21.88
C THR A 205 0.01 1.24 -21.02
N ASP A 206 0.22 1.75 -19.80
CA ASP A 206 -0.89 2.17 -18.93
C ASP A 206 -1.41 3.58 -19.28
N TRP A 207 -0.72 4.31 -20.15
CA TRP A 207 -1.11 5.66 -20.55
C TRP A 207 -1.93 5.65 -21.84
N HIS A 208 -3.02 6.42 -21.84
CA HIS A 208 -3.98 6.43 -22.93
C HIS A 208 -4.45 7.85 -23.27
N PRO A 209 -4.74 8.12 -24.55
CA PRO A 209 -5.41 9.35 -24.94
C PRO A 209 -6.85 9.37 -24.40
N ASN A 210 -7.38 10.58 -24.20
CA ASN A 210 -8.77 10.82 -23.90
C ASN A 210 -9.38 11.73 -24.98
N PRO A 211 -10.36 11.28 -25.76
CA PRO A 211 -10.99 12.11 -26.79
C PRO A 211 -11.59 13.41 -26.26
N ALA A 212 -12.09 13.41 -25.02
CA ALA A 212 -12.62 14.62 -24.37
C ALA A 212 -11.54 15.62 -23.95
N ALA A 213 -10.25 15.22 -23.98
CA ALA A 213 -9.10 16.04 -23.60
C ALA A 213 -7.94 15.81 -24.61
N ALA A 214 -8.23 15.87 -25.90
CA ALA A 214 -7.28 15.55 -26.99
C ALA A 214 -5.94 16.34 -26.87
N ARG A 215 -5.98 17.56 -26.35
CA ARG A 215 -4.80 18.41 -26.13
C ARG A 215 -3.77 17.82 -25.16
N LEU A 216 -4.18 16.89 -24.30
CA LEU A 216 -3.28 16.20 -23.36
C LEU A 216 -2.56 14.98 -24.00
N GLY A 217 -2.83 14.72 -25.28
CA GLY A 217 -2.18 13.66 -26.04
C GLY A 217 -2.34 12.28 -25.42
N ARG A 218 -1.30 11.45 -25.54
CA ARG A 218 -1.30 10.07 -25.04
C ARG A 218 -1.31 9.95 -23.51
N PHE A 219 -1.03 11.01 -22.77
CA PHE A 219 -0.97 11.02 -21.32
C PHE A 219 -2.23 11.60 -20.67
N ALA A 220 -3.34 11.67 -21.42
CA ALA A 220 -4.61 12.22 -20.95
C ALA A 220 -5.31 11.34 -19.88
N ALA A 221 -4.97 10.07 -19.80
CA ALA A 221 -5.47 9.14 -18.79
C ALA A 221 -4.44 8.07 -18.46
N VAL A 222 -4.49 7.54 -17.24
CA VAL A 222 -3.66 6.40 -16.80
C VAL A 222 -4.53 5.27 -16.27
N HIS A 223 -4.27 4.05 -16.72
CA HIS A 223 -4.92 2.84 -16.23
C HIS A 223 -4.16 2.24 -15.05
N VAL A 224 -4.73 2.33 -13.86
CA VAL A 224 -4.15 1.79 -12.63
C VAL A 224 -4.56 0.33 -12.45
N ARG A 225 -3.61 -0.59 -12.66
CA ARG A 225 -3.85 -2.05 -12.61
C ARG A 225 -3.68 -2.65 -11.21
N TYR A 226 -2.87 -2.04 -10.36
CA TYR A 226 -2.43 -2.60 -9.07
C TYR A 226 -3.06 -1.90 -7.87
N GLY A 227 -4.36 -1.60 -7.93
CA GLY A 227 -5.11 -1.06 -6.81
C GLY A 227 -5.12 -2.02 -5.59
N LYS A 228 -5.63 -1.54 -4.45
CA LYS A 228 -5.73 -2.38 -3.23
C LYS A 228 -6.71 -3.54 -3.49
N ALA A 229 -6.21 -4.77 -3.38
CA ALA A 229 -7.06 -5.97 -3.38
C ALA A 229 -7.85 -6.05 -2.06
N MET A 230 -9.07 -6.58 -2.10
CA MET A 230 -9.89 -6.83 -0.91
C MET A 230 -10.25 -8.31 -0.85
N ARG A 231 -9.99 -8.96 0.31
CA ARG A 231 -10.47 -10.31 0.67
C ARG A 231 -10.40 -11.34 -0.46
N GLY A 232 -9.21 -11.57 -1.02
CA GLY A 232 -9.03 -12.57 -2.09
C GLY A 232 -9.47 -12.13 -3.49
N SER A 233 -10.01 -10.92 -3.64
CA SER A 233 -10.33 -10.37 -4.96
C SER A 233 -9.05 -9.90 -5.67
N PRO A 234 -9.02 -9.94 -7.01
CA PRO A 234 -7.92 -9.34 -7.77
C PRO A 234 -7.79 -7.84 -7.47
N PRO A 235 -6.62 -7.23 -7.71
CA PRO A 235 -6.43 -5.80 -7.53
C PRO A 235 -7.49 -5.00 -8.28
N ARG A 236 -8.10 -4.02 -7.61
CA ARG A 236 -9.05 -3.13 -8.28
C ARG A 236 -8.35 -2.35 -9.38
N ARG A 237 -8.96 -2.33 -10.54
CA ARG A 237 -8.51 -1.55 -11.68
C ARG A 237 -9.34 -0.28 -11.79
N ARG A 238 -8.73 0.83 -12.20
CA ARG A 238 -9.43 2.08 -12.50
C ARG A 238 -8.65 2.88 -13.52
N THR A 239 -9.35 3.75 -14.22
CA THR A 239 -8.73 4.78 -15.07
C THR A 239 -8.76 6.10 -14.33
N VAL A 240 -7.62 6.77 -14.24
CA VAL A 240 -7.48 8.10 -13.66
C VAL A 240 -7.27 9.10 -14.79
N LEU A 241 -8.09 10.12 -14.85
CA LEU A 241 -8.00 11.17 -15.85
C LEU A 241 -6.98 12.23 -15.44
N SER A 242 -6.23 12.74 -16.38
CA SER A 242 -5.27 13.82 -16.15
C SER A 242 -6.00 15.16 -16.02
N VAL A 243 -5.79 15.83 -14.89
CA VAL A 243 -6.44 17.12 -14.59
C VAL A 243 -5.44 18.27 -14.51
N PHE A 244 -4.14 17.98 -14.43
CA PHE A 244 -3.07 18.96 -14.34
C PHE A 244 -2.21 18.94 -15.62
N PRO A 245 -2.31 19.92 -16.54
CA PRO A 245 -1.53 19.98 -17.77
C PRO A 245 -0.02 19.95 -17.53
N TRP A 246 0.48 20.68 -16.54
CA TRP A 246 1.90 20.70 -16.20
C TRP A 246 2.45 19.31 -15.81
N ALA A 247 1.63 18.47 -15.18
CA ALA A 247 2.02 17.11 -14.83
C ALA A 247 2.09 16.21 -16.08
N VAL A 248 1.20 16.42 -17.04
CA VAL A 248 1.22 15.75 -18.34
C VAL A 248 2.48 16.11 -19.11
N GLU A 249 2.84 17.41 -19.16
CA GLU A 249 4.06 17.89 -19.79
C GLU A 249 5.32 17.29 -19.17
N ALA A 250 5.39 17.22 -17.84
CA ALA A 250 6.50 16.59 -17.13
C ALA A 250 6.63 15.10 -17.47
N VAL A 251 5.51 14.38 -17.58
CA VAL A 251 5.50 12.97 -18.01
C VAL A 251 5.94 12.83 -19.46
N ALA A 252 5.44 13.66 -20.35
CA ALA A 252 5.80 13.66 -21.78
C ALA A 252 7.31 13.87 -21.92
N GLN A 253 7.86 14.92 -21.33
CA GLN A 253 9.28 15.22 -21.37
C GLN A 253 10.13 14.05 -20.82
N TYR A 254 9.72 13.46 -19.70
CA TYR A 254 10.43 12.31 -19.14
C TYR A 254 10.43 11.12 -20.09
N VAL A 255 9.28 10.76 -20.64
CA VAL A 255 9.13 9.57 -21.49
C VAL A 255 9.86 9.74 -22.82
N GLU A 256 9.86 10.95 -23.38
CA GLU A 256 10.44 11.22 -24.70
C GLU A 256 11.94 11.49 -24.64
N SER A 257 12.42 12.18 -23.61
CA SER A 257 13.80 12.68 -23.58
C SER A 257 14.71 11.98 -22.56
N VAL A 258 14.19 11.48 -21.45
CA VAL A 258 15.03 10.98 -20.35
C VAL A 258 14.94 9.47 -20.21
N ARG A 259 13.73 8.93 -20.24
CA ARG A 259 13.52 7.48 -20.05
C ARG A 259 14.30 6.62 -21.05
N PRO A 260 14.40 6.96 -22.35
CA PRO A 260 15.17 6.17 -23.31
C PRO A 260 16.66 6.04 -22.94
N LEU A 261 17.20 7.00 -22.18
CA LEU A 261 18.57 6.98 -21.71
C LEU A 261 18.79 6.09 -20.47
N LEU A 262 17.69 5.74 -19.77
CA LEU A 262 17.71 4.86 -18.59
C LEU A 262 17.32 3.42 -18.91
N ALA A 263 16.46 3.23 -19.91
CA ALA A 263 15.86 1.94 -20.22
C ALA A 263 16.45 1.32 -21.46
N GLY A 264 16.66 -0.01 -21.43
CA GLY A 264 16.82 -0.78 -22.67
C GLY A 264 15.49 -0.82 -23.46
N GLU A 265 15.56 -1.15 -24.74
CA GLU A 265 14.43 -1.14 -25.67
C GLU A 265 13.24 -2.03 -25.23
N GLN A 266 13.50 -3.08 -24.47
CA GLN A 266 12.47 -4.05 -24.05
C GLN A 266 11.88 -3.77 -22.65
N GLU A 267 12.33 -2.72 -21.96
CA GLU A 267 11.83 -2.41 -20.61
C GLU A 267 10.47 -1.68 -20.70
N SER A 268 9.41 -2.32 -20.21
CA SER A 268 8.06 -1.75 -20.19
C SER A 268 7.80 -0.79 -19.02
N ALA A 269 8.60 -0.92 -17.94
CA ALA A 269 8.41 -0.13 -16.73
C ALA A 269 8.48 1.36 -17.00
N MET A 270 7.52 2.11 -16.45
CA MET A 270 7.54 3.58 -16.51
C MET A 270 8.80 4.14 -15.85
N TRP A 271 9.26 3.53 -14.76
CA TRP A 271 10.37 4.00 -13.94
C TRP A 271 11.53 3.00 -13.92
N PRO A 272 12.34 2.90 -14.97
CA PRO A 272 13.55 2.07 -14.96
C PRO A 272 14.62 2.67 -14.06
N THR A 273 15.44 1.81 -13.46
CA THR A 273 16.67 2.22 -12.77
C THR A 273 17.85 2.18 -13.74
N GLU A 274 18.96 2.84 -13.40
CA GLU A 274 20.21 2.77 -14.17
C GLU A 274 20.76 1.34 -14.33
N ARG A 275 20.26 0.39 -13.53
CA ARG A 275 20.60 -1.05 -13.60
C ARG A 275 19.61 -1.87 -14.42
N GLY A 276 18.68 -1.24 -15.14
CA GLY A 276 17.67 -1.90 -15.97
C GLY A 276 16.54 -2.59 -15.19
N SER A 277 16.38 -2.32 -13.90
CA SER A 277 15.26 -2.85 -13.09
C SER A 277 14.20 -1.76 -12.83
N ARG A 278 12.99 -2.18 -12.46
CA ARG A 278 11.93 -1.26 -12.03
C ARG A 278 12.29 -0.57 -10.72
N LEU A 279 11.97 0.72 -10.59
CA LEU A 279 12.08 1.47 -9.32
C LEU A 279 11.28 0.76 -8.21
N SER A 280 11.90 0.57 -7.04
CA SER A 280 11.23 -0.06 -5.91
C SER A 280 10.41 0.96 -5.10
N THR A 281 9.39 0.46 -4.38
CA THR A 281 8.61 1.30 -3.46
C THR A 281 9.47 1.89 -2.34
N ARG A 282 10.51 1.16 -1.91
CA ARG A 282 11.45 1.64 -0.91
C ARG A 282 12.26 2.82 -1.44
N ALA A 283 12.85 2.67 -2.62
CA ALA A 283 13.65 3.73 -3.24
C ALA A 283 12.84 5.03 -3.43
N LEU A 284 11.57 4.93 -3.85
CA LEU A 284 10.70 6.12 -3.98
C LEU A 284 10.39 6.75 -2.63
N ASN A 285 10.19 5.96 -1.56
CA ASN A 285 10.03 6.47 -0.20
C ASN A 285 11.28 7.17 0.31
N ASP A 286 12.45 6.53 0.13
CA ASP A 286 13.72 7.08 0.59
C ASP A 286 14.00 8.42 -0.11
N ARG A 287 13.64 8.54 -1.39
CA ARG A 287 13.74 9.79 -2.14
C ARG A 287 12.79 10.86 -1.60
N MET A 288 11.53 10.50 -1.36
CA MET A 288 10.56 11.42 -0.74
C MET A 288 11.04 11.91 0.63
N ALA A 289 11.57 11.02 1.47
CA ALA A 289 12.11 11.37 2.79
C ALA A 289 13.29 12.34 2.68
N THR A 290 14.19 12.12 1.73
CA THR A 290 15.33 13.02 1.46
C THR A 290 14.85 14.42 1.05
N TYR A 291 13.89 14.50 0.11
CA TYR A 291 13.44 15.78 -0.42
C TYR A 291 12.62 16.56 0.59
N ARG A 292 11.70 15.89 1.34
CA ARG A 292 10.93 16.56 2.39
C ARG A 292 11.84 17.15 3.48
N ALA A 293 12.86 16.40 3.92
CA ALA A 293 13.82 16.86 4.93
C ALA A 293 14.60 18.09 4.43
N ALA A 294 14.97 18.12 3.16
CA ALA A 294 15.70 19.22 2.56
C ALA A 294 14.88 20.53 2.46
N VAL A 295 13.55 20.44 2.40
CA VAL A 295 12.64 21.59 2.41
C VAL A 295 12.00 21.85 3.77
N GLY A 296 12.47 21.19 4.83
CA GLY A 296 12.02 21.43 6.21
C GLY A 296 10.63 20.89 6.55
N LEU A 297 10.09 19.96 5.75
CA LEU A 297 8.80 19.33 6.02
C LEU A 297 8.95 18.19 7.04
N GLY A 298 7.95 18.05 7.91
CA GLY A 298 7.93 17.05 8.98
C GLY A 298 7.78 15.59 8.50
N GLU A 299 8.01 14.66 9.41
CA GLU A 299 7.99 13.21 9.09
C GLU A 299 6.59 12.68 8.73
N GLU A 300 5.54 13.38 9.09
CA GLU A 300 4.15 13.08 8.73
C GLU A 300 3.88 13.21 7.22
N ILE A 301 4.74 13.96 6.51
CA ILE A 301 4.64 14.17 5.07
C ILE A 301 5.36 13.02 4.34
N ASP A 302 4.59 12.07 3.84
CA ASP A 302 5.04 10.92 3.06
C ASP A 302 4.40 10.91 1.66
N LEU A 303 4.65 9.86 0.87
CA LEU A 303 4.01 9.68 -0.45
C LEU A 303 2.46 9.61 -0.36
N HIS A 304 1.92 9.23 0.79
CA HIS A 304 0.47 9.23 0.96
C HIS A 304 -0.09 10.63 1.19
N ALA A 305 0.70 11.51 1.81
CA ALA A 305 0.35 12.92 1.95
C ALA A 305 0.22 13.62 0.58
N LEU A 306 1.05 13.28 -0.43
CA LEU A 306 0.87 13.78 -1.79
C LEU A 306 -0.48 13.39 -2.39
N ARG A 307 -0.90 12.15 -2.20
CA ARG A 307 -2.24 11.72 -2.63
C ARG A 307 -3.35 12.41 -1.83
N HIS A 308 -3.15 12.66 -0.54
CA HIS A 308 -4.09 13.41 0.30
C HIS A 308 -4.23 14.83 -0.22
N SER A 309 -3.10 15.47 -0.55
CA SER A 309 -3.08 16.81 -1.16
C SER A 309 -3.82 16.85 -2.50
N TYR A 310 -3.64 15.83 -3.36
CA TYR A 310 -4.40 15.72 -4.60
C TYR A 310 -5.92 15.77 -4.34
N VAL A 311 -6.40 14.97 -3.38
CA VAL A 311 -7.84 14.93 -3.03
C VAL A 311 -8.31 16.28 -2.52
N THR A 312 -7.59 16.86 -1.56
CA THR A 312 -7.94 18.14 -0.93
C THR A 312 -7.94 19.27 -1.96
N HIS A 313 -6.89 19.38 -2.73
CA HIS A 313 -6.75 20.47 -3.72
C HIS A 313 -7.79 20.38 -4.84
N LEU A 314 -8.16 19.17 -5.30
CA LEU A 314 -9.23 19.04 -6.29
C LEU A 314 -10.60 19.44 -5.73
N ILE A 315 -10.88 19.13 -4.46
CA ILE A 315 -12.12 19.56 -3.80
C ILE A 315 -12.13 21.09 -3.64
N GLU A 316 -11.02 21.68 -3.22
CA GLU A 316 -10.84 23.14 -3.10
C GLU A 316 -10.98 23.83 -4.47
N ASP A 317 -10.49 23.20 -5.55
CA ASP A 317 -10.63 23.70 -6.93
C ASP A 317 -12.06 23.46 -7.50
N GLY A 318 -12.98 22.95 -6.67
CA GLY A 318 -14.39 22.80 -7.01
C GLY A 318 -14.73 21.56 -7.84
N PHE A 319 -13.87 20.55 -7.88
CA PHE A 319 -14.22 19.27 -8.48
C PHE A 319 -15.24 18.53 -7.60
N PRO A 320 -16.26 17.90 -8.18
CA PRO A 320 -17.24 17.12 -7.41
C PRO A 320 -16.55 16.01 -6.60
N GLU A 321 -16.90 15.87 -5.31
CA GLU A 321 -16.34 14.84 -4.42
C GLU A 321 -16.44 13.43 -5.01
N ARG A 322 -17.54 13.15 -5.71
CA ARG A 322 -17.73 11.87 -6.39
C ARG A 322 -16.69 11.63 -7.45
N PHE A 323 -16.40 12.63 -8.31
CA PHE A 323 -15.34 12.54 -9.31
C PHE A 323 -13.99 12.26 -8.64
N VAL A 324 -13.65 13.02 -7.60
CA VAL A 324 -12.39 12.86 -6.87
C VAL A 324 -12.31 11.47 -6.23
N SER A 325 -13.39 10.98 -5.61
CA SER A 325 -13.46 9.65 -5.01
C SER A 325 -13.23 8.53 -6.04
N GLU A 326 -13.80 8.66 -7.23
CA GLU A 326 -13.60 7.71 -8.33
C GLU A 326 -12.15 7.74 -8.84
N GLN A 327 -11.56 8.94 -9.01
CA GLN A 327 -10.16 9.09 -9.41
C GLN A 327 -9.21 8.33 -8.45
N VAL A 328 -9.41 8.48 -7.15
CA VAL A 328 -8.54 7.84 -6.17
C VAL A 328 -8.96 6.41 -5.81
N GLY A 329 -10.13 5.95 -6.22
CA GLY A 329 -10.64 4.60 -5.94
C GLY A 329 -10.85 4.38 -4.43
N HIS A 330 -11.55 5.30 -3.75
CA HIS A 330 -12.02 5.11 -2.39
C HIS A 330 -13.21 4.16 -2.38
N ALA A 331 -13.19 3.16 -1.49
CA ALA A 331 -14.24 2.14 -1.40
C ALA A 331 -15.54 2.67 -0.75
N TYR A 332 -15.54 3.87 -0.19
CA TYR A 332 -16.66 4.44 0.58
C TYR A 332 -17.78 5.08 -0.25
N ALA A 333 -17.66 5.12 -1.57
CA ALA A 333 -18.80 5.42 -2.44
C ALA A 333 -19.80 4.25 -2.57
N ALA A 334 -19.57 3.13 -1.88
CA ALA A 334 -20.33 1.89 -2.06
C ALA A 334 -21.46 1.67 -1.05
N THR A 335 -21.88 2.69 -0.28
CA THR A 335 -23.01 2.53 0.63
C THR A 335 -24.29 3.25 0.17
N THR A 336 -24.26 3.93 -0.96
CA THR A 336 -25.46 4.55 -1.48
C THR A 336 -25.52 4.47 -3.00
N ALA A 337 -26.25 3.45 -3.48
CA ALA A 337 -26.77 3.23 -4.83
C ALA A 337 -25.76 2.87 -5.95
N PRO A 338 -26.14 1.92 -6.84
CA PRO A 338 -25.41 1.61 -8.05
C PRO A 338 -25.66 2.71 -9.09
N LEU A 339 -24.86 3.75 -9.07
CA LEU A 339 -24.87 4.73 -10.12
C LEU A 339 -23.67 4.45 -11.02
N ASN A 340 -23.93 3.78 -12.13
CA ASN A 340 -23.10 3.84 -13.31
C ASN A 340 -22.97 5.30 -13.71
N VAL A 341 -21.92 5.97 -13.26
CA VAL A 341 -21.53 7.25 -13.84
C VAL A 341 -21.06 6.91 -15.24
N SER A 342 -21.84 7.28 -16.23
CA SER A 342 -21.47 7.10 -17.62
C SER A 342 -20.11 7.79 -17.86
N ASP A 343 -19.30 7.22 -18.74
CA ASP A 343 -18.07 7.87 -19.19
C ASP A 343 -18.32 9.28 -19.71
N ASP A 344 -19.49 9.53 -20.20
CA ASP A 344 -20.03 10.85 -20.58
C ASP A 344 -20.09 11.86 -19.43
N PHE A 345 -20.48 11.47 -18.23
CA PHE A 345 -20.49 12.38 -17.08
C PHE A 345 -19.06 12.70 -16.62
N ARG A 346 -18.19 11.68 -16.58
CA ARG A 346 -16.78 11.85 -16.23
C ARG A 346 -16.10 12.78 -17.23
N ASN A 347 -16.32 12.59 -18.52
CA ASN A 347 -15.75 13.41 -19.58
C ASN A 347 -16.30 14.84 -19.57
N ARG A 348 -17.61 15.04 -19.31
CA ARG A 348 -18.19 16.38 -19.17
C ARG A 348 -17.67 17.13 -17.94
N THR A 349 -17.46 16.43 -16.84
CA THR A 349 -16.90 17.02 -15.62
C THR A 349 -15.44 17.41 -15.83
N LEU A 350 -14.67 16.53 -16.50
CA LEU A 350 -13.30 16.83 -16.89
C LEU A 350 -13.25 18.03 -17.86
N ALA A 351 -14.09 18.05 -18.89
CA ALA A 351 -14.12 19.15 -19.87
C ALA A 351 -14.44 20.50 -19.18
N LYS A 352 -15.38 20.52 -18.23
CA LYS A 352 -15.69 21.74 -17.44
C LYS A 352 -14.51 22.15 -16.54
N ALA A 353 -13.85 21.21 -15.89
CA ALA A 353 -12.72 21.49 -15.03
C ALA A 353 -11.50 21.97 -15.83
N LEU A 354 -11.22 21.32 -16.95
CA LEU A 354 -10.17 21.75 -17.87
C LEU A 354 -10.48 23.13 -18.48
N ALA A 355 -11.74 23.42 -18.82
CA ALA A 355 -12.14 24.75 -19.30
C ALA A 355 -11.86 25.82 -18.23
N ARG A 356 -12.16 25.56 -16.96
CA ARG A 356 -11.85 26.49 -15.85
C ARG A 356 -10.33 26.65 -15.63
N ALA A 357 -9.56 25.57 -15.67
CA ALA A 357 -8.11 25.60 -15.47
C ALA A 357 -7.36 26.30 -16.61
N PHE A 358 -7.99 26.45 -17.79
CA PHE A 358 -7.41 27.09 -18.96
C PHE A 358 -8.13 28.37 -19.38
N ASP A 359 -9.06 28.87 -18.57
CA ASP A 359 -9.70 30.15 -18.81
C ASP A 359 -8.78 31.27 -18.24
N PRO A 360 -8.11 32.06 -19.11
CA PRO A 360 -7.25 33.14 -18.67
C PRO A 360 -8.02 34.27 -17.95
N ALA A 361 -9.36 34.27 -17.98
CA ALA A 361 -10.18 35.26 -17.32
C ALA A 361 -10.46 34.93 -15.84
N ALA A 362 -10.13 33.72 -15.36
CA ALA A 362 -10.39 33.32 -13.97
C ALA A 362 -9.37 33.86 -12.96
N GLU A 363 -8.20 34.36 -13.40
CA GLU A 363 -7.14 34.94 -12.55
C GLU A 363 -7.28 36.43 -12.29
N GLY A 364 -8.31 37.09 -12.82
CA GLY A 364 -8.48 38.56 -12.76
C GLY A 364 -9.45 39.10 -11.70
N GLY A 365 -9.82 38.32 -10.70
CA GLY A 365 -10.81 38.75 -9.73
C GLY A 365 -10.59 38.26 -8.30
N ARG A 366 -9.51 38.68 -7.66
CA ARG A 366 -9.44 38.89 -6.19
C ARG A 366 -8.23 39.71 -5.86
#